data_4c5512836aa5f5c2b5a018fdb89f629d
#
_entry.id   4c5512836aa5f5c2b5a018fdb89f629d
#
_cell.length_a   1.000
_cell.length_b   1.000
_cell.length_c   1.000
_cell.angle_alpha   90.00
_cell.angle_beta   90.00
_cell.angle_gamma   90.00
#
_symmetry.space_group_name_H-M   'P 1'
#
loop_
_entity.id
_entity.type
_entity.pdbx_description
1 polymer ?
#
loop_
_entity_poly.entity_id
_entity_poly.type
_entity_poly.pdbx_seq_one_letter_code
_entity_poly.pdbx_strand_id
1 'polypeptide(L)'
;MDAGRRHLLRMLLVVVLGALSALPTGNATAASLEVFHADSLAGPMSELKKAFEGKFDAVTISLRAGTSKQLAERILKGEPCDVFASSSPAVIEEDLLNKRIAGLDKVAASWYVVFSANEMVLITGKGNPLGIRQVADLAKPDVKFVRVTGEKDLATKRTVAFLQKAAALEGQPAIAQKIVDSAAVDPAKPTSVPDTVRAVREGKANAGVVYFSAAVAARNDVDIVRFPASVNLSDEIRNAATVPGTAKNGKAALDFVKFLLSAEGQTILKDTGQPPVVPAIRKGNVPTDLQ
;
A
#
# COMPACT_ATOMS: atom_id res chain seq x y z
N MET A 1 -22.81 100.92 -15.47
CA MET A 1 -23.81 100.30 -16.30
C MET A 1 -23.05 99.13 -17.00
N ASP A 2 -23.17 97.91 -16.77
CA ASP A 2 -24.11 97.03 -16.16
C ASP A 2 -23.38 95.70 -15.81
N ALA A 3 -23.76 95.13 -14.71
CA ALA A 3 -23.07 94.00 -14.10
C ALA A 3 -23.59 92.69 -14.67
N GLY A 4 -22.72 91.88 -15.30
CA GLY A 4 -23.01 90.56 -15.75
C GLY A 4 -22.68 89.52 -14.70
N ARG A 5 -23.66 88.90 -14.10
CA ARG A 5 -23.57 87.79 -13.14
C ARG A 5 -22.99 86.53 -13.82
N ARG A 6 -21.89 86.08 -13.29
CA ARG A 6 -21.36 84.72 -13.62
C ARG A 6 -21.78 83.72 -12.56
N HIS A 7 -22.65 82.82 -12.91
CA HIS A 7 -23.00 81.64 -12.09
C HIS A 7 -21.84 80.64 -12.04
N LEU A 8 -21.33 80.47 -10.82
CA LEU A 8 -20.36 79.41 -10.55
C LEU A 8 -21.10 78.09 -10.36
N LEU A 9 -21.01 77.18 -11.31
CA LEU A 9 -21.48 75.78 -11.21
C LEU A 9 -20.43 74.96 -10.42
N ARG A 10 -20.73 74.67 -9.17
CA ARG A 10 -19.93 73.81 -8.35
C ARG A 10 -20.27 72.37 -8.73
N MET A 11 -19.41 71.67 -9.49
CA MET A 11 -19.47 70.25 -9.68
C MET A 11 -18.98 69.56 -8.38
N LEU A 12 -19.89 68.87 -7.72
CA LEU A 12 -19.57 67.95 -6.60
C LEU A 12 -19.04 66.64 -7.18
N LEU A 13 -17.72 66.40 -7.08
CA LEU A 13 -17.10 65.12 -7.44
C LEU A 13 -17.27 64.19 -6.25
N VAL A 14 -18.24 63.25 -6.32
CA VAL A 14 -18.40 62.17 -5.34
C VAL A 14 -17.39 61.10 -5.67
N VAL A 15 -16.29 61.04 -4.90
CA VAL A 15 -15.33 59.92 -4.94
C VAL A 15 -15.93 58.77 -4.14
N VAL A 16 -16.49 57.79 -4.84
CA VAL A 16 -16.88 56.50 -4.25
C VAL A 16 -15.61 55.69 -4.06
N LEU A 17 -15.03 55.69 -2.86
CA LEU A 17 -14.01 54.74 -2.44
C LEU A 17 -14.66 53.37 -2.32
N GLY A 18 -14.55 52.53 -3.36
CA GLY A 18 -14.87 51.14 -3.29
C GLY A 18 -13.87 50.44 -2.36
N ALA A 19 -14.30 50.12 -1.13
CA ALA A 19 -13.57 49.23 -0.26
C ALA A 19 -13.57 47.82 -0.89
N LEU A 20 -12.50 47.48 -1.59
CA LEU A 20 -12.24 46.13 -2.04
C LEU A 20 -11.92 45.32 -0.79
N SER A 21 -12.95 44.64 -0.23
CA SER A 21 -12.80 43.70 0.85
C SER A 21 -11.94 42.53 0.31
N ALA A 22 -10.64 42.57 0.57
CA ALA A 22 -9.77 41.42 0.37
C ALA A 22 -10.28 40.31 1.30
N LEU A 23 -10.99 39.33 0.73
CA LEU A 23 -11.28 38.10 1.42
C LEU A 23 -9.92 37.51 1.83
N PRO A 24 -9.74 37.12 3.11
CA PRO A 24 -8.53 36.43 3.50
C PRO A 24 -8.46 35.11 2.68
N THR A 25 -7.56 35.07 1.73
CA THR A 25 -7.11 33.80 1.15
C THR A 25 -6.45 33.05 2.30
N GLY A 26 -7.23 32.23 3.00
CA GLY A 26 -6.70 31.34 4.01
C GLY A 26 -5.66 30.49 3.32
N ASN A 27 -4.39 30.69 3.64
CA ASN A 27 -3.35 29.76 3.29
C ASN A 27 -3.75 28.40 3.87
N ALA A 28 -4.30 27.52 3.03
CA ALA A 28 -4.48 26.14 3.41
C ALA A 28 -3.06 25.63 3.74
N THR A 29 -2.78 25.47 5.03
CA THR A 29 -1.53 24.84 5.48
C THR A 29 -1.46 23.47 4.82
N ALA A 30 -0.41 23.25 4.03
CA ALA A 30 -0.17 21.97 3.36
C ALA A 30 -0.21 20.84 4.41
N ALA A 31 -1.15 19.91 4.25
CA ALA A 31 -1.24 18.76 5.14
C ALA A 31 -0.17 17.73 4.76
N SER A 32 0.61 17.28 5.74
CA SER A 32 1.53 16.16 5.54
C SER A 32 0.91 14.89 6.12
N LEU A 33 0.67 13.88 5.29
CA LEU A 33 0.17 12.57 5.72
C LEU A 33 1.33 11.59 5.92
N GLU A 34 1.41 11.00 7.12
CA GLU A 34 2.27 9.85 7.39
C GLU A 34 1.49 8.56 7.09
N VAL A 35 1.85 7.88 6.02
CA VAL A 35 1.22 6.63 5.59
C VAL A 35 2.13 5.45 5.88
N PHE A 36 1.74 4.59 6.82
CA PHE A 36 2.41 3.34 7.09
C PHE A 36 1.82 2.25 6.21
N HIS A 37 2.67 1.50 5.51
CA HIS A 37 2.19 0.43 4.63
C HIS A 37 3.07 -0.82 4.70
N ALA A 38 2.46 -1.97 4.49
CA ALA A 38 3.20 -3.22 4.35
C ALA A 38 4.18 -3.15 3.17
N ASP A 39 5.33 -3.84 3.27
CA ASP A 39 6.36 -3.88 2.22
C ASP A 39 5.79 -4.32 0.86
N SER A 40 4.85 -5.27 0.84
CA SER A 40 4.17 -5.74 -0.37
C SER A 40 3.30 -4.68 -1.06
N LEU A 41 3.01 -3.57 -0.39
CA LEU A 41 2.23 -2.44 -0.90
C LEU A 41 3.10 -1.29 -1.40
N ALA A 42 4.44 -1.40 -1.36
CA ALA A 42 5.34 -0.29 -1.68
C ALA A 42 5.10 0.29 -3.09
N GLY A 43 5.01 -0.56 -4.11
CA GLY A 43 4.72 -0.14 -5.48
C GLY A 43 3.36 0.55 -5.62
N PRO A 44 2.26 -0.11 -5.24
CA PRO A 44 0.92 0.49 -5.26
C PRO A 44 0.83 1.82 -4.50
N MET A 45 1.38 1.89 -3.28
CA MET A 45 1.33 3.12 -2.46
C MET A 45 2.13 4.26 -3.09
N SER A 46 3.23 3.98 -3.78
CA SER A 46 4.01 4.99 -4.52
C SER A 46 3.17 5.61 -5.65
N GLU A 47 2.47 4.82 -6.44
CA GLU A 47 1.62 5.33 -7.52
C GLU A 47 0.37 6.04 -6.99
N LEU A 48 -0.26 5.50 -5.93
CA LEU A 48 -1.38 6.16 -5.26
C LEU A 48 -0.98 7.52 -4.66
N LYS A 49 0.20 7.61 -4.01
CA LYS A 49 0.77 8.87 -3.52
C LYS A 49 0.88 9.87 -4.65
N LYS A 50 1.55 9.51 -5.74
CA LYS A 50 1.77 10.37 -6.90
C LYS A 50 0.46 10.91 -7.49
N ALA A 51 -0.53 10.03 -7.68
CA ALA A 51 -1.82 10.42 -8.21
C ALA A 51 -2.63 11.29 -7.23
N PHE A 52 -2.59 11.00 -5.94
CA PHE A 52 -3.27 11.78 -4.91
C PHE A 52 -2.67 13.17 -4.77
N GLU A 53 -1.34 13.30 -4.66
CA GLU A 53 -0.64 14.59 -4.57
C GLU A 53 -0.87 15.44 -5.83
N GLY A 54 -0.94 14.82 -7.03
CA GLY A 54 -1.27 15.51 -8.26
C GLY A 54 -2.71 16.04 -8.34
N LYS A 55 -3.62 15.54 -7.48
CA LYS A 55 -5.03 15.94 -7.42
C LYS A 55 -5.32 16.89 -6.25
N PHE A 56 -4.51 16.85 -5.20
CA PHE A 56 -4.67 17.60 -3.97
C PHE A 56 -3.38 18.35 -3.64
N ASP A 57 -3.11 19.46 -4.32
CA ASP A 57 -1.87 20.26 -4.25
C ASP A 57 -1.47 20.69 -2.83
N ALA A 58 -2.43 20.76 -1.91
CA ALA A 58 -2.20 21.12 -0.51
C ALA A 58 -1.84 19.92 0.39
N VAL A 59 -1.63 18.71 -0.17
CA VAL A 59 -1.32 17.52 0.61
C VAL A 59 -0.01 16.90 0.11
N THR A 60 0.86 16.56 1.05
CA THR A 60 2.06 15.75 0.78
C THR A 60 1.98 14.43 1.56
N ILE A 61 2.47 13.34 0.98
CA ILE A 61 2.45 12.02 1.62
C ILE A 61 3.88 11.55 1.89
N SER A 62 4.14 11.17 3.14
CA SER A 62 5.34 10.45 3.56
C SER A 62 5.00 8.97 3.69
N LEU A 63 5.69 8.11 2.93
CA LEU A 63 5.48 6.67 2.94
C LEU A 63 6.49 5.99 3.87
N ARG A 64 6.00 5.11 4.77
CA ARG A 64 6.80 4.30 5.68
C ARG A 64 6.52 2.82 5.46
N ALA A 65 7.44 2.14 4.80
CA ALA A 65 7.37 0.70 4.57
C ALA A 65 7.83 -0.11 5.80
N GLY A 66 7.28 -1.30 5.95
CA GLY A 66 7.67 -2.26 6.99
C GLY A 66 6.76 -3.46 7.04
N THR A 67 7.03 -4.42 7.92
CA THR A 67 6.07 -5.50 8.14
C THR A 67 4.83 -4.97 8.87
N SER A 68 3.65 -5.47 8.50
CA SER A 68 2.39 -4.97 9.07
C SER A 68 2.38 -5.03 10.61
N LYS A 69 2.93 -6.10 11.22
CA LYS A 69 2.99 -6.24 12.67
C LYS A 69 3.91 -5.21 13.34
N GLN A 70 5.11 -4.98 12.79
CA GLN A 70 6.02 -3.96 13.31
C GLN A 70 5.42 -2.56 13.24
N LEU A 71 4.71 -2.24 12.14
CA LEU A 71 4.04 -0.95 11.97
C LEU A 71 2.86 -0.79 12.94
N ALA A 72 2.09 -1.85 13.19
CA ALA A 72 1.04 -1.86 14.20
C ALA A 72 1.59 -1.62 15.61
N GLU A 73 2.71 -2.27 15.99
CA GLU A 73 3.39 -2.04 17.25
C GLU A 73 3.84 -0.57 17.43
N ARG A 74 4.32 0.07 16.36
CA ARG A 74 4.71 1.50 16.39
C ARG A 74 3.50 2.40 16.64
N ILE A 75 2.35 2.10 16.01
CA ILE A 75 1.09 2.82 16.25
C ILE A 75 0.65 2.66 17.70
N LEU A 76 0.70 1.44 18.26
CA LEU A 76 0.37 1.20 19.67
C LEU A 76 1.28 1.95 20.66
N LYS A 77 2.54 2.21 20.27
CA LYS A 77 3.49 3.03 21.04
C LYS A 77 3.27 4.54 20.87
N GLY A 78 2.25 4.96 20.11
CA GLY A 78 1.88 6.37 19.92
C GLY A 78 2.60 7.06 18.76
N GLU A 79 3.31 6.33 17.91
CA GLU A 79 3.95 6.95 16.75
C GLU A 79 2.89 7.51 15.79
N PRO A 80 3.05 8.76 15.31
CA PRO A 80 2.12 9.38 14.38
C PRO A 80 1.99 8.57 13.09
N CYS A 81 0.76 8.22 12.76
CA CYS A 81 0.39 7.56 11.52
C CYS A 81 -1.01 8.05 11.12
N ASP A 82 -1.13 8.62 9.93
CA ASP A 82 -2.42 9.12 9.44
C ASP A 82 -3.20 8.02 8.72
N VAL A 83 -2.53 7.16 7.95
CA VAL A 83 -3.15 5.99 7.32
C VAL A 83 -2.27 4.77 7.51
N PHE A 84 -2.85 3.68 7.97
CA PHE A 84 -2.19 2.39 8.04
C PHE A 84 -2.78 1.43 7.01
N ALA A 85 -1.95 0.95 6.08
CA ALA A 85 -2.30 -0.03 5.05
C ALA A 85 -1.57 -1.35 5.31
N SER A 86 -2.30 -2.32 5.84
CA SER A 86 -1.82 -3.66 6.21
C SER A 86 -1.97 -4.66 5.06
N SER A 87 -1.04 -5.62 4.95
CA SER A 87 -1.16 -6.78 4.06
C SER A 87 -2.06 -7.89 4.60
N SER A 88 -2.73 -7.67 5.74
CA SER A 88 -3.71 -8.57 6.31
C SER A 88 -4.70 -7.82 7.20
N PRO A 89 -6.03 -8.00 7.02
CA PRO A 89 -7.03 -7.49 7.95
C PRO A 89 -6.80 -7.97 9.38
N ALA A 90 -6.36 -9.21 9.57
CA ALA A 90 -6.12 -9.81 10.88
C ALA A 90 -5.14 -8.99 11.74
N VAL A 91 -4.13 -8.35 11.13
CA VAL A 91 -3.22 -7.47 11.88
C VAL A 91 -3.96 -6.26 12.46
N ILE A 92 -4.93 -5.69 11.73
CA ILE A 92 -5.73 -4.59 12.27
C ILE A 92 -6.70 -5.12 13.32
N GLU A 93 -7.36 -6.26 13.08
CA GLU A 93 -8.32 -6.86 14.01
C GLU A 93 -7.68 -7.26 15.35
N GLU A 94 -6.57 -7.97 15.30
CA GLU A 94 -5.91 -8.55 16.47
C GLU A 94 -5.04 -7.55 17.22
N ASP A 95 -4.31 -6.72 16.49
CA ASP A 95 -3.26 -5.88 17.04
C ASP A 95 -3.71 -4.42 17.30
N LEU A 96 -4.73 -3.89 16.58
CA LEU A 96 -5.12 -2.48 16.68
C LEU A 96 -6.58 -2.24 17.07
N LEU A 97 -7.52 -3.10 16.59
CA LEU A 97 -8.94 -2.81 16.76
C LEU A 97 -9.33 -2.78 18.23
N ASN A 98 -9.84 -1.63 18.69
CA ASN A 98 -10.22 -1.37 20.08
C ASN A 98 -9.06 -1.48 21.10
N LYS A 99 -7.80 -1.53 20.65
CA LYS A 99 -6.62 -1.50 21.53
C LYS A 99 -6.29 -0.06 21.94
N ARG A 100 -5.87 0.14 23.19
CA ARG A 100 -5.43 1.46 23.67
C ARG A 100 -4.02 1.77 23.19
N ILE A 101 -3.80 3.02 22.80
CA ILE A 101 -2.47 3.54 22.46
C ILE A 101 -1.74 3.91 23.75
N ALA A 102 -0.48 3.52 23.87
CA ALA A 102 0.33 3.86 25.03
C ALA A 102 0.44 5.39 25.19
N GLY A 103 0.12 5.86 26.40
CA GLY A 103 0.21 7.29 26.75
C GLY A 103 -0.88 8.18 26.14
N LEU A 104 -1.86 7.63 25.40
CA LEU A 104 -2.96 8.38 24.82
C LEU A 104 -4.32 7.81 25.25
N ASP A 105 -5.29 8.69 25.51
CA ASP A 105 -6.68 8.26 25.77
C ASP A 105 -7.43 8.04 24.43
N LYS A 106 -6.85 7.21 23.56
CA LYS A 106 -7.39 6.86 22.26
C LYS A 106 -7.22 5.37 21.96
N VAL A 107 -8.11 4.84 21.14
CA VAL A 107 -7.95 3.50 20.55
C VAL A 107 -7.12 3.57 19.27
N ALA A 108 -6.34 2.53 19.01
CA ALA A 108 -5.47 2.48 17.84
C ALA A 108 -6.24 2.37 16.54
N ALA A 109 -7.31 1.59 16.50
CA ALA A 109 -8.27 1.56 15.40
C ALA A 109 -9.67 1.26 15.91
N SER A 110 -10.71 1.81 15.27
CA SER A 110 -12.12 1.49 15.52
C SER A 110 -12.81 0.88 14.30
N TRP A 111 -12.13 0.86 13.17
CA TRP A 111 -12.64 0.35 11.89
C TRP A 111 -11.49 0.03 10.94
N TYR A 112 -11.83 -0.67 9.85
CA TYR A 112 -10.97 -0.80 8.67
C TYR A 112 -11.82 -1.10 7.43
N VAL A 113 -11.20 -0.91 6.25
CA VAL A 113 -11.74 -1.32 4.96
C VAL A 113 -10.76 -2.27 4.27
N VAL A 114 -11.27 -3.37 3.71
CA VAL A 114 -10.48 -4.24 2.82
C VAL A 114 -10.62 -3.68 1.41
N PHE A 115 -9.52 -3.26 0.82
CA PHE A 115 -9.53 -2.50 -0.43
C PHE A 115 -8.95 -3.26 -1.63
N SER A 116 -8.07 -4.23 -1.39
CA SER A 116 -7.45 -5.02 -2.45
C SER A 116 -7.07 -6.42 -1.99
N ALA A 117 -6.71 -7.25 -2.96
CA ALA A 117 -6.14 -8.58 -2.78
C ALA A 117 -4.71 -8.62 -3.32
N ASN A 118 -4.05 -9.76 -3.13
CA ASN A 118 -2.79 -10.08 -3.77
C ASN A 118 -2.72 -11.59 -4.01
N GLU A 119 -1.72 -12.06 -4.73
CA GLU A 119 -1.47 -13.48 -4.92
C GLU A 119 0.02 -13.80 -4.84
N MET A 120 0.36 -15.06 -4.60
CA MET A 120 1.72 -15.55 -4.66
C MET A 120 2.02 -16.04 -6.08
N VAL A 121 3.22 -15.69 -6.58
CA VAL A 121 3.71 -16.07 -7.91
C VAL A 121 5.16 -16.53 -7.83
N LEU A 122 5.60 -17.30 -8.83
CA LEU A 122 7.02 -17.48 -9.11
C LEU A 122 7.51 -16.34 -10.00
N ILE A 123 8.72 -15.86 -9.72
CA ILE A 123 9.49 -15.02 -10.64
C ILE A 123 10.73 -15.78 -11.09
N THR A 124 11.13 -15.55 -12.34
CA THR A 124 12.37 -16.10 -12.93
C THR A 124 13.17 -14.94 -13.53
N GLY A 125 14.44 -15.19 -13.79
CA GLY A 125 15.24 -14.27 -14.61
C GLY A 125 14.58 -14.06 -15.97
N LYS A 126 14.82 -12.89 -16.58
CA LYS A 126 14.21 -12.50 -17.86
C LYS A 126 14.51 -13.54 -18.95
N GLY A 127 13.47 -13.90 -19.72
CA GLY A 127 13.54 -14.96 -20.72
C GLY A 127 13.39 -16.38 -20.14
N ASN A 128 13.27 -16.53 -18.83
CA ASN A 128 13.12 -17.83 -18.14
C ASN A 128 14.05 -18.92 -18.68
N PRO A 129 15.37 -18.74 -18.61
CA PRO A 129 16.35 -19.58 -19.33
C PRO A 129 16.32 -21.05 -18.94
N LEU A 130 15.83 -21.38 -17.74
CA LEU A 130 15.70 -22.76 -17.25
C LEU A 130 14.31 -23.36 -17.48
N GLY A 131 13.40 -22.64 -18.14
CA GLY A 131 12.05 -23.10 -18.47
C GLY A 131 11.20 -23.46 -17.25
N ILE A 132 11.36 -22.73 -16.14
CA ILE A 132 10.63 -22.97 -14.87
C ILE A 132 9.16 -22.60 -15.06
N ARG A 133 8.24 -23.54 -14.94
CA ARG A 133 6.80 -23.37 -15.15
C ARG A 133 5.93 -23.89 -14.01
N GLN A 134 6.49 -24.71 -13.15
CA GLN A 134 5.81 -25.34 -12.03
C GLN A 134 6.72 -25.39 -10.81
N VAL A 135 6.14 -25.64 -9.63
CA VAL A 135 6.91 -25.67 -8.38
C VAL A 135 7.92 -26.82 -8.35
N ALA A 136 7.59 -27.96 -8.96
CA ALA A 136 8.50 -29.11 -9.06
C ALA A 136 9.81 -28.76 -9.77
N ASP A 137 9.81 -27.78 -10.69
CA ASP A 137 11.04 -27.36 -11.37
C ASP A 137 12.07 -26.74 -10.42
N LEU A 138 11.62 -26.19 -9.29
CA LEU A 138 12.50 -25.58 -8.27
C LEU A 138 13.39 -26.60 -7.56
N ALA A 139 13.05 -27.90 -7.62
CA ALA A 139 13.84 -28.97 -7.03
C ALA A 139 14.93 -29.54 -7.95
N LYS A 140 15.04 -29.03 -9.18
CA LYS A 140 16.11 -29.43 -10.12
C LYS A 140 17.47 -28.97 -9.60
N PRO A 141 18.54 -29.77 -9.80
CA PRO A 141 19.87 -29.47 -9.23
C PRO A 141 20.51 -28.18 -9.73
N ASP A 142 20.15 -27.74 -10.93
CA ASP A 142 20.65 -26.53 -11.60
C ASP A 142 19.83 -25.26 -11.25
N VAL A 143 18.73 -25.41 -10.51
CA VAL A 143 17.88 -24.30 -10.11
C VAL A 143 18.28 -23.78 -8.74
N LYS A 144 18.81 -22.57 -8.70
CA LYS A 144 19.04 -21.81 -7.47
C LYS A 144 17.79 -21.03 -7.12
N PHE A 145 17.04 -21.52 -6.14
CA PHE A 145 15.81 -20.91 -5.65
C PHE A 145 16.07 -20.04 -4.43
N VAL A 146 15.40 -18.88 -4.36
CA VAL A 146 15.41 -17.96 -3.21
C VAL A 146 13.99 -17.65 -2.75
N ARG A 147 13.80 -17.44 -1.46
CA ARG A 147 12.50 -17.12 -0.86
C ARG A 147 12.63 -16.15 0.29
N VAL A 148 11.51 -15.54 0.66
CA VAL A 148 11.41 -14.75 1.88
C VAL A 148 11.59 -15.64 3.11
N THR A 149 12.30 -15.13 4.11
CA THR A 149 12.56 -15.80 5.39
C THR A 149 12.34 -14.87 6.56
N GLY A 150 11.84 -15.42 7.67
CA GLY A 150 11.56 -14.70 8.91
C GLY A 150 10.41 -15.38 9.65
N GLU A 151 10.62 -15.81 10.87
CA GLU A 151 9.64 -16.64 11.61
C GLU A 151 8.27 -15.99 11.78
N LYS A 152 8.25 -14.67 11.95
CA LYS A 152 7.02 -13.89 12.20
C LYS A 152 6.49 -13.20 10.95
N ASP A 153 7.18 -13.31 9.82
CA ASP A 153 6.78 -12.63 8.59
C ASP A 153 5.66 -13.38 7.86
N LEU A 154 4.62 -12.65 7.48
CA LEU A 154 3.50 -13.19 6.71
C LEU A 154 3.92 -13.68 5.33
N ALA A 155 4.86 -13.01 4.66
CA ALA A 155 5.34 -13.42 3.35
C ALA A 155 6.05 -14.78 3.42
N THR A 156 6.81 -15.05 4.50
CA THR A 156 7.43 -16.37 4.75
C THR A 156 6.38 -17.47 4.86
N LYS A 157 5.36 -17.27 5.71
CA LYS A 157 4.27 -18.24 5.90
C LYS A 157 3.50 -18.48 4.61
N ARG A 158 3.18 -17.43 3.87
CA ARG A 158 2.47 -17.51 2.59
C ARG A 158 3.30 -18.22 1.50
N THR A 159 4.61 -17.96 1.46
CA THR A 159 5.50 -18.65 0.54
C THR A 159 5.49 -20.16 0.78
N VAL A 160 5.60 -20.60 2.05
CA VAL A 160 5.55 -22.03 2.39
C VAL A 160 4.18 -22.64 2.04
N ALA A 161 3.09 -21.97 2.39
CA ALA A 161 1.73 -22.44 2.06
C ALA A 161 1.49 -22.53 0.55
N PHE A 162 1.96 -21.54 -0.22
CA PHE A 162 1.90 -21.56 -1.68
C PHE A 162 2.67 -22.76 -2.25
N LEU A 163 3.91 -22.99 -1.82
CA LEU A 163 4.72 -24.13 -2.29
C LEU A 163 4.05 -25.47 -1.97
N GLN A 164 3.47 -25.61 -0.79
CA GLN A 164 2.75 -26.82 -0.37
C GLN A 164 1.51 -27.07 -1.24
N LYS A 165 0.67 -26.04 -1.45
CA LYS A 165 -0.54 -26.16 -2.28
C LYS A 165 -0.20 -26.44 -3.74
N ALA A 166 0.82 -25.77 -4.29
CA ALA A 166 1.22 -25.96 -5.68
C ALA A 166 1.83 -27.36 -5.89
N ALA A 167 2.73 -27.80 -5.01
CA ALA A 167 3.29 -29.15 -5.09
C ALA A 167 2.22 -30.27 -4.96
N ALA A 168 1.21 -30.04 -4.12
CA ALA A 168 0.07 -30.96 -4.00
C ALA A 168 -0.78 -30.99 -5.29
N LEU A 169 -1.04 -29.83 -5.90
CA LEU A 169 -1.75 -29.75 -7.20
C LEU A 169 -0.96 -30.49 -8.31
N GLU A 170 0.38 -30.41 -8.28
CA GLU A 170 1.28 -31.10 -9.21
C GLU A 170 1.45 -32.62 -8.92
N GLY A 171 0.72 -33.14 -7.91
CA GLY A 171 0.81 -34.57 -7.51
C GLY A 171 2.09 -34.92 -6.76
N GLN A 172 2.87 -33.97 -6.31
CA GLN A 172 4.18 -34.15 -5.67
C GLN A 172 4.29 -33.48 -4.29
N PRO A 173 3.36 -33.69 -3.33
CA PRO A 173 3.30 -32.94 -2.09
C PRO A 173 4.59 -33.01 -1.26
N ALA A 174 5.32 -34.13 -1.34
CA ALA A 174 6.58 -34.33 -0.60
C ALA A 174 7.73 -33.43 -1.07
N ILE A 175 7.64 -32.84 -2.30
CA ILE A 175 8.70 -31.98 -2.84
C ILE A 175 8.72 -30.60 -2.20
N ALA A 176 7.60 -30.13 -1.65
CA ALA A 176 7.47 -28.81 -1.08
C ALA A 176 8.50 -28.53 0.03
N GLN A 177 8.64 -29.48 0.98
CA GLN A 177 9.61 -29.33 2.07
C GLN A 177 11.05 -29.32 1.54
N LYS A 178 11.37 -30.20 0.58
CA LYS A 178 12.69 -30.20 -0.06
C LYS A 178 13.02 -28.86 -0.71
N ILE A 179 12.06 -28.24 -1.40
CA ILE A 179 12.22 -26.91 -2.01
C ILE A 179 12.44 -25.83 -0.94
N VAL A 180 11.64 -25.85 0.14
CA VAL A 180 11.79 -24.92 1.26
C VAL A 180 13.18 -24.99 1.87
N ASP A 181 13.70 -26.21 2.08
CA ASP A 181 15.00 -26.48 2.72
C ASP A 181 16.19 -26.20 1.79
N SER A 182 16.00 -26.37 0.48
CA SER A 182 17.04 -26.12 -0.53
C SER A 182 17.18 -24.65 -0.92
N ALA A 183 16.29 -23.78 -0.44
CA ALA A 183 16.34 -22.36 -0.79
C ALA A 183 17.70 -21.73 -0.42
N ALA A 184 18.27 -20.99 -1.36
CA ALA A 184 19.53 -20.27 -1.17
C ALA A 184 19.29 -19.01 -0.32
N VAL A 185 19.11 -19.23 0.99
CA VAL A 185 18.87 -18.18 1.99
C VAL A 185 19.95 -18.23 3.06
N ASP A 186 20.36 -17.08 3.54
CA ASP A 186 21.28 -16.99 4.69
C ASP A 186 20.46 -17.10 5.99
N PRO A 187 20.64 -18.14 6.82
CA PRO A 187 19.91 -18.27 8.07
C PRO A 187 20.14 -17.12 9.05
N ALA A 188 21.30 -16.46 8.93
CA ALA A 188 21.66 -15.33 9.80
C ALA A 188 21.03 -14.00 9.35
N LYS A 189 20.49 -13.92 8.13
CA LYS A 189 19.93 -12.70 7.55
C LYS A 189 18.56 -12.98 6.94
N PRO A 190 17.47 -12.59 7.58
CA PRO A 190 16.14 -12.69 7.00
C PRO A 190 16.10 -12.03 5.61
N THR A 191 15.55 -12.75 4.63
CA THR A 191 15.40 -12.29 3.25
C THR A 191 14.02 -11.68 3.08
N SER A 192 13.96 -10.44 2.64
CA SER A 192 12.70 -9.72 2.37
C SER A 192 12.17 -10.00 0.95
N VAL A 193 10.94 -9.55 0.66
CA VAL A 193 10.38 -9.56 -0.70
C VAL A 193 11.26 -8.78 -1.68
N PRO A 194 11.69 -7.54 -1.39
CA PRO A 194 12.63 -6.81 -2.25
C PRO A 194 13.96 -7.54 -2.47
N ASP A 195 14.50 -8.22 -1.44
CA ASP A 195 15.75 -8.98 -1.57
C ASP A 195 15.58 -10.18 -2.50
N THR A 196 14.45 -10.89 -2.42
CA THR A 196 14.11 -12.00 -3.30
C THR A 196 14.02 -11.53 -4.76
N VAL A 197 13.32 -10.44 -5.03
CA VAL A 197 13.23 -9.84 -6.37
C VAL A 197 14.62 -9.44 -6.87
N ARG A 198 15.42 -8.78 -6.03
CA ARG A 198 16.76 -8.33 -6.40
C ARG A 198 17.68 -9.52 -6.75
N ALA A 199 17.64 -10.59 -5.96
CA ALA A 199 18.47 -11.76 -6.20
C ALA A 199 18.17 -12.42 -7.57
N VAL A 200 16.90 -12.49 -7.98
CA VAL A 200 16.50 -13.01 -9.28
C VAL A 200 16.90 -12.04 -10.40
N ARG A 201 16.62 -10.76 -10.25
CA ARG A 201 16.97 -9.71 -11.23
C ARG A 201 18.46 -9.65 -11.52
N GLU A 202 19.30 -9.81 -10.48
CA GLU A 202 20.76 -9.77 -10.59
C GLU A 202 21.37 -11.12 -11.01
N GLY A 203 20.55 -12.14 -11.30
CA GLY A 203 21.03 -13.48 -11.69
C GLY A 203 21.71 -14.25 -10.55
N LYS A 204 21.58 -13.79 -9.29
CA LYS A 204 22.09 -14.52 -8.11
C LYS A 204 21.24 -15.74 -7.76
N ALA A 205 19.98 -15.74 -8.21
CA ALA A 205 19.06 -16.86 -8.16
C ALA A 205 18.34 -17.00 -9.51
N ASN A 206 17.90 -18.22 -9.83
CA ASN A 206 17.16 -18.51 -11.06
C ASN A 206 15.66 -18.27 -10.90
N ALA A 207 15.14 -18.45 -9.68
CA ALA A 207 13.73 -18.28 -9.36
C ALA A 207 13.53 -17.81 -7.91
N GLY A 208 12.35 -17.19 -7.67
CA GLY A 208 11.90 -16.80 -6.34
C GLY A 208 10.39 -16.82 -6.25
N VAL A 209 9.85 -16.92 -5.02
CA VAL A 209 8.43 -16.76 -4.73
C VAL A 209 8.21 -15.40 -4.07
N VAL A 210 7.31 -14.62 -4.66
CA VAL A 210 6.96 -13.26 -4.18
C VAL A 210 5.48 -12.98 -4.38
N TYR A 211 5.02 -11.86 -3.85
CA TYR A 211 3.69 -11.32 -4.18
C TYR A 211 3.64 -10.84 -5.62
N PHE A 212 2.49 -11.00 -6.26
CA PHE A 212 2.27 -10.56 -7.64
C PHE A 212 2.54 -9.06 -7.82
N SER A 213 2.17 -8.23 -6.85
CA SER A 213 2.48 -6.79 -6.91
C SER A 213 3.98 -6.50 -6.97
N ALA A 214 4.81 -7.25 -6.24
CA ALA A 214 6.26 -7.11 -6.30
C ALA A 214 6.82 -7.60 -7.65
N ALA A 215 6.25 -8.67 -8.19
CA ALA A 215 6.59 -9.16 -9.52
C ALA A 215 6.21 -8.17 -10.62
N VAL A 216 5.01 -7.55 -10.55
CA VAL A 216 4.56 -6.51 -11.50
C VAL A 216 5.48 -5.30 -11.46
N ALA A 217 5.92 -4.86 -10.28
CA ALA A 217 6.88 -3.75 -10.13
C ALA A 217 8.23 -4.04 -10.83
N ALA A 218 8.62 -5.31 -10.92
CA ALA A 218 9.87 -5.76 -11.54
C ALA A 218 9.68 -6.38 -12.95
N ARG A 219 8.51 -6.28 -13.57
CA ARG A 219 8.13 -6.99 -14.81
C ARG A 219 9.04 -6.75 -16.03
N ASN A 220 9.79 -5.66 -16.01
CA ASN A 220 10.75 -5.39 -17.08
C ASN A 220 12.02 -6.26 -16.95
N ASP A 221 12.35 -6.70 -15.74
CA ASP A 221 13.60 -7.39 -15.40
C ASP A 221 13.41 -8.88 -15.08
N VAL A 222 12.17 -9.31 -14.82
CA VAL A 222 11.84 -10.70 -14.48
C VAL A 222 10.66 -11.19 -15.31
N ASP A 223 10.55 -12.51 -15.45
CA ASP A 223 9.32 -13.14 -15.96
C ASP A 223 8.48 -13.68 -14.79
N ILE A 224 7.17 -13.68 -14.98
CA ILE A 224 6.18 -14.03 -13.94
C ILE A 224 5.48 -15.32 -14.33
N VAL A 225 5.54 -16.32 -13.46
CA VAL A 225 4.79 -17.58 -13.59
C VAL A 225 3.64 -17.56 -12.60
N ARG A 226 2.42 -17.50 -13.12
CA ARG A 226 1.18 -17.45 -12.32
C ARG A 226 0.59 -18.84 -12.13
N PHE A 227 -0.13 -19.01 -11.05
CA PHE A 227 -0.79 -20.23 -10.63
C PHE A 227 -2.30 -20.04 -10.48
N PRO A 228 -3.12 -21.11 -10.56
CA PRO A 228 -4.57 -21.00 -10.37
C PRO A 228 -4.92 -20.53 -8.95
N ALA A 229 -6.10 -19.95 -8.79
CA ALA A 229 -6.59 -19.40 -7.51
C ALA A 229 -6.61 -20.44 -6.37
N SER A 230 -6.77 -21.72 -6.69
CA SER A 230 -6.73 -22.81 -5.71
C SER A 230 -5.40 -22.93 -4.95
N VAL A 231 -4.31 -22.38 -5.48
CA VAL A 231 -2.98 -22.46 -4.87
C VAL A 231 -2.29 -21.11 -4.65
N ASN A 232 -2.62 -20.09 -5.43
CA ASN A 232 -1.95 -18.79 -5.39
C ASN A 232 -2.31 -17.90 -4.18
N LEU A 233 -3.16 -18.36 -3.28
CA LEU A 233 -3.61 -17.68 -2.07
C LEU A 233 -4.39 -16.37 -2.32
N SER A 234 -4.88 -16.12 -3.53
CA SER A 234 -5.62 -14.88 -3.85
C SER A 234 -6.89 -14.70 -3.02
N ASP A 235 -7.48 -15.77 -2.51
CA ASP A 235 -8.65 -15.72 -1.63
C ASP A 235 -8.29 -15.41 -0.16
N GLU A 236 -7.04 -15.64 0.23
CA GLU A 236 -6.55 -15.47 1.60
C GLU A 236 -5.81 -14.13 1.78
N ILE A 237 -5.17 -13.62 0.72
CA ILE A 237 -4.39 -12.40 0.80
C ILE A 237 -5.27 -11.20 0.53
N ARG A 238 -5.58 -10.47 1.58
CA ARG A 238 -6.38 -9.24 1.55
C ARG A 238 -5.59 -8.10 2.19
N ASN A 239 -5.67 -6.93 1.58
CA ASN A 239 -5.08 -5.73 2.15
C ASN A 239 -6.17 -4.86 2.75
N ALA A 240 -5.90 -4.30 3.91
CA ALA A 240 -6.85 -3.47 4.63
C ALA A 240 -6.22 -2.15 5.05
N ALA A 241 -7.03 -1.09 5.11
CA ALA A 241 -6.60 0.23 5.55
C ALA A 241 -7.50 0.77 6.66
N THR A 242 -6.90 1.57 7.55
CA THR A 242 -7.58 2.32 8.61
C THR A 242 -6.91 3.68 8.81
N VAL A 243 -7.62 4.59 9.46
CA VAL A 243 -7.07 5.83 10.02
C VAL A 243 -6.87 5.59 11.52
N PRO A 244 -5.62 5.44 12.00
CA PRO A 244 -5.35 5.17 13.41
C PRO A 244 -5.66 6.34 14.33
N GLY A 245 -5.85 6.06 15.61
CA GLY A 245 -6.06 7.10 16.65
C GLY A 245 -4.85 8.02 16.85
N THR A 246 -3.68 7.68 16.30
CA THR A 246 -2.48 8.54 16.26
C THR A 246 -2.48 9.55 15.12
N ALA A 247 -3.50 9.52 14.24
CA ALA A 247 -3.60 10.42 13.10
C ALA A 247 -3.62 11.88 13.54
N LYS A 248 -2.82 12.71 12.86
CA LYS A 248 -2.75 14.16 13.06
C LYS A 248 -3.65 14.90 12.06
N ASN A 249 -3.81 14.35 10.87
CA ASN A 249 -4.53 14.96 9.74
C ASN A 249 -5.72 14.09 9.33
N GLY A 250 -6.63 13.79 10.27
CA GLY A 250 -7.72 12.82 10.10
C GLY A 250 -8.61 13.08 8.87
N LYS A 251 -8.91 14.34 8.53
CA LYS A 251 -9.69 14.67 7.33
C LYS A 251 -8.93 14.26 6.05
N ALA A 252 -7.70 14.69 5.88
CA ALA A 252 -6.90 14.35 4.71
C ALA A 252 -6.60 12.85 4.63
N ALA A 253 -6.45 12.17 5.79
CA ALA A 253 -6.33 10.72 5.87
C ALA A 253 -7.58 10.00 5.35
N LEU A 254 -8.78 10.46 5.72
CA LEU A 254 -10.05 9.93 5.18
C LEU A 254 -10.19 10.20 3.69
N ASP A 255 -9.78 11.39 3.22
CA ASP A 255 -9.80 11.72 1.79
C ASP A 255 -8.85 10.80 1.00
N PHE A 256 -7.68 10.43 1.56
CA PHE A 256 -6.79 9.45 0.96
C PHE A 256 -7.40 8.04 0.93
N VAL A 257 -8.07 7.60 1.99
CA VAL A 257 -8.78 6.30 1.99
C VAL A 257 -9.94 6.32 0.99
N LYS A 258 -10.69 7.42 0.84
CA LYS A 258 -11.70 7.58 -0.22
C LYS A 258 -11.09 7.46 -1.62
N PHE A 259 -9.95 8.12 -1.82
CA PHE A 259 -9.22 8.02 -3.09
C PHE A 259 -8.79 6.59 -3.38
N LEU A 260 -8.25 5.88 -2.39
CA LEU A 260 -7.90 4.46 -2.48
C LEU A 260 -9.08 3.59 -2.94
N LEU A 261 -10.30 3.91 -2.52
CA LEU A 261 -11.54 3.22 -2.88
C LEU A 261 -12.21 3.74 -4.16
N SER A 262 -11.74 4.85 -4.72
CA SER A 262 -12.29 5.46 -5.94
C SER A 262 -11.96 4.62 -7.18
N ALA A 263 -12.67 4.86 -8.29
CA ALA A 263 -12.39 4.20 -9.58
C ALA A 263 -10.94 4.39 -10.04
N GLU A 264 -10.38 5.59 -9.82
CA GLU A 264 -8.98 5.90 -10.14
C GLU A 264 -8.00 5.11 -9.25
N GLY A 265 -8.19 5.14 -7.93
CA GLY A 265 -7.38 4.36 -6.98
C GLY A 265 -7.44 2.86 -7.24
N GLN A 266 -8.63 2.34 -7.57
CA GLN A 266 -8.85 0.93 -7.92
C GLN A 266 -8.13 0.55 -9.23
N THR A 267 -8.09 1.45 -10.22
CA THR A 267 -7.32 1.25 -11.46
C THR A 267 -5.82 1.17 -11.16
N ILE A 268 -5.29 2.10 -10.36
CA ILE A 268 -3.88 2.09 -9.94
C ILE A 268 -3.55 0.78 -9.21
N LEU A 269 -4.40 0.34 -8.28
CA LEU A 269 -4.21 -0.93 -7.57
C LEU A 269 -4.14 -2.11 -8.54
N LYS A 270 -5.07 -2.21 -9.49
CA LYS A 270 -5.10 -3.26 -10.51
C LYS A 270 -3.83 -3.27 -11.36
N ASP A 271 -3.41 -2.09 -11.85
CA ASP A 271 -2.25 -1.94 -12.74
C ASP A 271 -0.91 -2.21 -12.02
N THR A 272 -0.91 -2.08 -10.70
CA THR A 272 0.24 -2.39 -9.83
C THR A 272 0.19 -3.79 -9.22
N GLY A 273 -0.69 -4.66 -9.71
CA GLY A 273 -0.75 -6.06 -9.29
C GLY A 273 -1.46 -6.30 -7.95
N GLN A 274 -2.34 -5.37 -7.57
CA GLN A 274 -3.19 -5.48 -6.37
C GLN A 274 -4.67 -5.49 -6.79
N PRO A 275 -5.24 -6.64 -7.21
CA PRO A 275 -6.63 -6.69 -7.64
C PRO A 275 -7.57 -6.05 -6.61
N PRO A 276 -8.44 -5.11 -7.03
CA PRO A 276 -9.39 -4.48 -6.12
C PRO A 276 -10.37 -5.47 -5.51
N VAL A 277 -10.80 -5.20 -4.27
CA VAL A 277 -11.95 -5.86 -3.64
C VAL A 277 -13.15 -4.92 -3.77
N VAL A 278 -14.06 -5.26 -4.70
CA VAL A 278 -15.22 -4.42 -5.03
C VAL A 278 -16.51 -5.26 -4.88
N PRO A 279 -17.46 -4.84 -4.04
CA PRO A 279 -17.38 -3.71 -3.11
C PRO A 279 -16.34 -3.95 -2.00
N ALA A 280 -15.74 -2.88 -1.50
CA ALA A 280 -14.80 -2.96 -0.38
C ALA A 280 -15.50 -3.54 0.86
N ILE A 281 -14.85 -4.46 1.57
CA ILE A 281 -15.38 -5.01 2.82
C ILE A 281 -15.09 -4.03 3.95
N ARG A 282 -16.11 -3.71 4.74
CA ARG A 282 -16.06 -2.72 5.82
C ARG A 282 -16.29 -3.40 7.15
N LYS A 283 -15.51 -3.04 8.17
CA LYS A 283 -15.57 -3.62 9.52
C LYS A 283 -15.41 -2.54 10.59
N GLY A 284 -16.17 -2.67 11.67
CA GLY A 284 -16.16 -1.75 12.79
C GLY A 284 -16.94 -0.45 12.53
N ASN A 285 -16.56 0.62 13.22
CA ASN A 285 -17.26 1.93 13.17
C ASN A 285 -16.76 2.76 11.98
N VAL A 286 -17.00 2.26 10.76
CA VAL A 286 -16.56 2.92 9.52
C VAL A 286 -17.26 4.27 9.38
N PRO A 287 -16.51 5.38 9.15
CA PRO A 287 -17.10 6.70 8.92
C PRO A 287 -18.14 6.68 7.79
N THR A 288 -19.22 7.44 7.95
CA THR A 288 -20.33 7.51 6.98
C THR A 288 -19.86 7.85 5.57
N ASP A 289 -18.85 8.70 5.50
CA ASP A 289 -18.23 9.12 4.24
C ASP A 289 -17.50 7.99 3.47
N LEU A 290 -17.27 6.85 4.10
CA LEU A 290 -16.66 5.65 3.50
C LEU A 290 -17.65 4.48 3.37
N GLN A 291 -18.93 4.68 3.71
CA GLN A 291 -19.99 3.66 3.61
C GLN A 291 -20.51 3.47 2.19
#